data_5274cb743ad2db1de3591cc7ea004124
#
_entry.id   5274cb743ad2db1de3591cc7ea004124
#
_cell.length_a   1.000
_cell.length_b   1.000
_cell.length_c   1.000
_cell.angle_alpha   90.00
_cell.angle_beta   90.00
_cell.angle_gamma   90.00
#
_symmetry.space_group_name_H-M   'P 1'
#
loop_
_entity.id
_entity.type
_entity.pdbx_description
1 polymer ?
#
loop_
_entity_poly.entity_id
_entity_poly.type
_entity_poly.pdbx_seq_one_letter_code
_entity_poly.pdbx_strand_id
1 'polypeptide(L)'
;MNAKLLLALCVSTLLLACPATVTPDGGTGGGAGGGGGASATIDVTADITTDTTWTKDHVYILKQLTYVTGATLTIQPGTTIAGDAASALIVSRGAKLVAAGTASEPIVFTSSLPAGQRGSVQGDWGGLVFLGRAVINTMGGEGNAEGLVDDPKNKYGGTDDAYDCGTLKYVRVEFAGRPLSANNELNGITLNGCGSGTTIDFVQVHRGVDDGIELFGGTVNMKHLVITGSDDDGLDWDKGWRGKAQFVIAAQVPGRGNHGIEADNDATNADLMPRSAPVLYNVTLVGRNPDMAASEGPSRGIILRAGTAGLLHNVVVTNFTDTGLIVNGNPSKEQWSMGALAVKNSIFFQNPVNGVVDYHAPALADGGVSDNMFDELSAMQAPSLNNRLDIDPKLVAATNVTAPVFKPLADSPALMGGATPPSDGFFDSSATFVGAVGTDDWTTGWTAYPEN
;
A
#
# COMPACT_ATOMS: atom_id res chain seq x y z
N MET A 1 9.33 27.52 49.94
CA MET A 1 9.16 28.98 50.20
C MET A 1 9.46 29.71 48.90
N ASN A 2 8.59 30.61 48.55
CA ASN A 2 8.51 31.58 47.46
C ASN A 2 7.70 31.16 46.22
N ALA A 3 6.43 31.55 46.34
CA ALA A 3 5.52 31.74 45.23
C ALA A 3 5.85 33.03 44.47
N LYS A 4 5.65 33.01 43.14
CA LYS A 4 5.49 34.23 42.34
C LYS A 4 4.27 34.12 41.44
N LEU A 5 3.39 35.02 41.71
CA LEU A 5 2.13 35.41 41.11
C LEU A 5 2.37 35.90 39.65
N LEU A 6 1.60 35.43 38.69
CA LEU A 6 1.52 36.01 37.34
C LEU A 6 0.14 36.64 37.12
N LEU A 7 0.19 37.89 36.74
CA LEU A 7 -0.91 38.82 36.49
C LEU A 7 -1.44 38.61 35.06
N ALA A 8 -2.75 38.40 34.93
CA ALA A 8 -3.42 38.34 33.63
C ALA A 8 -3.81 39.76 33.19
N LEU A 9 -3.49 40.12 31.97
CA LEU A 9 -3.89 41.37 31.32
C LEU A 9 -4.93 41.07 30.23
N CYS A 10 -6.19 41.46 30.49
CA CYS A 10 -7.24 41.46 29.45
C CYS A 10 -7.11 42.71 28.59
N VAL A 11 -7.05 42.51 27.26
CA VAL A 11 -7.23 43.59 26.30
C VAL A 11 -8.47 43.29 25.47
N SER A 12 -9.49 44.11 25.67
CA SER A 12 -10.73 44.15 24.90
C SER A 12 -10.53 45.08 23.69
N THR A 13 -10.77 44.57 22.47
CA THR A 13 -10.84 45.38 21.26
C THR A 13 -12.27 45.42 20.72
N LEU A 14 -12.77 46.64 20.57
CA LEU A 14 -14.06 47.01 20.02
C LEU A 14 -14.15 46.68 18.52
N LEU A 15 -15.28 46.08 18.12
CA LEU A 15 -15.71 45.97 16.73
C LEU A 15 -16.42 47.29 16.31
N LEU A 16 -15.89 47.91 15.26
CA LEU A 16 -16.64 48.93 14.48
C LEU A 16 -17.25 48.28 13.26
N ALA A 17 -18.56 48.32 13.13
CA ALA A 17 -19.30 47.98 11.95
C ALA A 17 -19.43 49.20 11.06
N CYS A 18 -19.16 49.03 9.74
CA CYS A 18 -19.56 49.98 8.71
C CYS A 18 -20.62 49.36 7.80
N PRO A 19 -21.65 50.09 7.39
CA PRO A 19 -22.72 49.57 6.57
C PRO A 19 -22.37 49.60 5.07
N ALA A 20 -22.78 48.54 4.33
CA ALA A 20 -22.67 48.46 2.89
C ALA A 20 -23.87 49.18 2.21
N THR A 21 -23.56 50.05 1.27
CA THR A 21 -24.52 50.67 0.35
C THR A 21 -24.69 49.78 -0.89
N VAL A 22 -25.96 49.49 -1.18
CA VAL A 22 -26.39 48.80 -2.43
C VAL A 22 -26.67 49.86 -3.50
N THR A 23 -26.09 49.66 -4.67
CA THR A 23 -26.58 50.29 -5.93
C THR A 23 -26.91 49.21 -6.94
N PRO A 24 -28.06 49.28 -7.65
CA PRO A 24 -28.40 48.38 -8.74
C PRO A 24 -27.95 48.97 -10.07
N ASP A 25 -27.30 48.16 -10.90
CA ASP A 25 -27.35 48.44 -12.33
C ASP A 25 -27.37 47.16 -13.16
N GLY A 26 -28.16 47.14 -14.18
CA GLY A 26 -28.48 46.02 -15.02
C GLY A 26 -27.51 45.88 -16.19
N GLY A 27 -27.33 44.66 -16.64
CA GLY A 27 -26.55 44.32 -17.83
C GLY A 27 -26.73 42.86 -18.22
N THR A 28 -27.57 42.63 -19.23
CA THR A 28 -27.80 41.37 -19.90
C THR A 28 -26.56 40.91 -20.64
N GLY A 29 -26.09 39.66 -20.35
CA GLY A 29 -25.04 39.00 -21.12
C GLY A 29 -25.02 37.51 -20.83
N GLY A 30 -25.64 36.70 -21.70
CA GLY A 30 -25.64 35.25 -21.56
C GLY A 30 -24.25 34.65 -21.72
N GLY A 31 -23.83 33.87 -20.73
CA GLY A 31 -22.72 32.96 -20.79
C GLY A 31 -23.12 31.71 -20.02
N ALA A 32 -23.34 30.61 -20.73
CA ALA A 32 -23.57 29.31 -20.13
C ALA A 32 -22.28 28.85 -19.43
N GLY A 33 -22.11 29.22 -18.17
CA GLY A 33 -21.15 28.67 -17.27
C GLY A 33 -21.78 27.44 -16.62
N GLY A 34 -21.27 26.26 -16.94
CA GLY A 34 -21.64 25.03 -16.25
C GLY A 34 -21.31 25.17 -14.76
N GLY A 35 -22.34 25.41 -13.96
CA GLY A 35 -22.23 25.36 -12.50
C GLY A 35 -22.00 23.91 -12.11
N GLY A 36 -20.78 23.57 -11.67
CA GLY A 36 -20.54 22.35 -10.94
C GLY A 36 -21.31 22.44 -9.62
N GLY A 37 -22.51 21.90 -9.59
CA GLY A 37 -23.26 21.67 -8.35
C GLY A 37 -22.42 20.76 -7.48
N ALA A 38 -22.30 21.07 -6.17
CA ALA A 38 -21.71 20.18 -5.21
C ALA A 38 -22.42 18.83 -5.33
N SER A 39 -21.64 17.74 -5.53
CA SER A 39 -22.20 16.39 -5.59
C SER A 39 -22.99 16.12 -4.33
N ALA A 40 -24.22 15.60 -4.46
CA ALA A 40 -25.04 15.23 -3.33
C ALA A 40 -24.37 14.11 -2.54
N THR A 41 -24.43 14.17 -1.20
CA THR A 41 -23.89 13.13 -0.34
C THR A 41 -24.93 12.07 -0.03
N ILE A 42 -24.52 10.80 0.00
CA ILE A 42 -25.32 9.65 0.40
C ILE A 42 -24.64 8.95 1.56
N ASP A 43 -25.26 8.94 2.74
CA ASP A 43 -24.76 8.19 3.89
C ASP A 43 -25.07 6.71 3.70
N VAL A 44 -24.02 5.87 3.76
CA VAL A 44 -24.10 4.41 3.68
C VAL A 44 -24.15 3.89 5.11
N THR A 45 -25.37 3.48 5.55
CA THR A 45 -25.66 3.07 6.92
C THR A 45 -26.10 1.60 7.02
N ALA A 46 -26.07 0.87 5.90
CA ALA A 46 -26.48 -0.54 5.85
C ALA A 46 -25.55 -1.35 4.93
N ASP A 47 -25.52 -2.65 5.12
CA ASP A 47 -24.82 -3.59 4.27
C ASP A 47 -25.46 -3.67 2.87
N ILE A 48 -24.63 -4.00 1.87
CA ILE A 48 -25.03 -4.13 0.47
C ILE A 48 -25.30 -5.64 0.21
N THR A 49 -26.57 -5.99 0.09
CA THR A 49 -27.02 -7.39 -0.05
C THR A 49 -27.68 -7.68 -1.39
N THR A 50 -27.73 -6.68 -2.28
CA THR A 50 -28.22 -6.78 -3.66
C THR A 50 -27.28 -6.03 -4.57
N ASP A 51 -27.23 -6.44 -5.84
CA ASP A 51 -26.40 -5.75 -6.85
C ASP A 51 -26.71 -4.24 -6.87
N THR A 52 -25.69 -3.46 -6.63
CA THR A 52 -25.78 -2.02 -6.41
C THR A 52 -24.76 -1.27 -7.27
N THR A 53 -25.15 -0.11 -7.80
CA THR A 53 -24.22 0.76 -8.54
C THR A 53 -24.10 2.11 -7.84
N TRP A 54 -22.88 2.53 -7.55
CA TRP A 54 -22.55 3.88 -7.09
C TRP A 54 -22.08 4.73 -8.26
N THR A 55 -22.63 5.94 -8.36
CA THR A 55 -22.46 6.83 -9.50
C THR A 55 -21.68 8.09 -9.14
N LYS A 56 -20.97 8.68 -10.09
CA LYS A 56 -20.05 9.81 -9.86
C LYS A 56 -20.72 11.15 -9.53
N ASP A 57 -22.02 11.23 -9.65
CA ASP A 57 -22.81 12.41 -9.29
C ASP A 57 -23.09 12.51 -7.78
N HIS A 58 -22.66 11.52 -7.02
CA HIS A 58 -22.77 11.47 -5.55
C HIS A 58 -21.40 11.22 -4.89
N VAL A 59 -21.29 11.66 -3.63
CA VAL A 59 -20.25 11.23 -2.69
C VAL A 59 -20.89 10.27 -1.70
N TYR A 60 -20.36 9.05 -1.60
CA TYR A 60 -20.88 8.03 -0.69
C TYR A 60 -20.06 8.07 0.61
N ILE A 61 -20.72 8.20 1.76
CA ILE A 61 -20.08 8.28 3.07
C ILE A 61 -20.36 7.00 3.85
N LEU A 62 -19.33 6.18 4.02
CA LEU A 62 -19.43 4.98 4.88
C LEU A 62 -19.52 5.40 6.33
N LYS A 63 -20.61 5.05 7.01
CA LYS A 63 -20.86 5.42 8.41
C LYS A 63 -20.51 4.30 9.39
N GLN A 64 -20.22 3.09 8.89
CA GLN A 64 -19.98 1.88 9.68
C GLN A 64 -19.13 0.89 8.89
N LEU A 65 -18.77 -0.24 9.49
CA LEU A 65 -18.29 -1.41 8.74
C LEU A 65 -19.40 -1.83 7.78
N THR A 66 -19.19 -1.59 6.49
CA THR A 66 -20.15 -1.86 5.43
C THR A 66 -19.75 -3.12 4.68
N TYR A 67 -20.61 -4.15 4.75
CA TYR A 67 -20.36 -5.42 4.07
C TYR A 67 -21.05 -5.46 2.71
N VAL A 68 -20.36 -5.97 1.70
CA VAL A 68 -20.96 -6.45 0.46
C VAL A 68 -21.09 -7.95 0.59
N THR A 69 -22.32 -8.47 0.61
CA THR A 69 -22.61 -9.89 0.91
C THR A 69 -23.54 -10.48 -0.13
N GLY A 70 -23.09 -11.52 -0.86
CA GLY A 70 -23.87 -12.20 -1.88
C GLY A 70 -24.30 -11.33 -3.07
N ALA A 71 -23.65 -10.21 -3.29
CA ALA A 71 -23.98 -9.20 -4.26
C ALA A 71 -22.72 -8.63 -4.94
N THR A 72 -22.91 -7.89 -6.01
CA THR A 72 -21.87 -7.08 -6.65
C THR A 72 -22.11 -5.60 -6.38
N LEU A 73 -21.10 -4.92 -5.80
CA LEU A 73 -21.04 -3.47 -5.76
C LEU A 73 -20.24 -2.98 -6.98
N THR A 74 -20.89 -2.24 -7.87
CA THR A 74 -20.23 -1.59 -9.01
C THR A 74 -20.05 -0.11 -8.73
N ILE A 75 -18.85 0.43 -8.94
CA ILE A 75 -18.54 1.85 -8.74
C ILE A 75 -18.11 2.44 -10.09
N GLN A 76 -18.80 3.49 -10.52
CA GLN A 76 -18.51 4.17 -11.78
C GLN A 76 -17.20 4.98 -11.70
N PRO A 77 -16.50 5.18 -12.84
CA PRO A 77 -15.34 6.07 -12.90
C PRO A 77 -15.63 7.47 -12.34
N GLY A 78 -14.67 8.03 -11.60
CA GLY A 78 -14.76 9.38 -11.02
C GLY A 78 -15.60 9.47 -9.75
N THR A 79 -16.13 8.35 -9.22
CA THR A 79 -16.87 8.33 -7.95
C THR A 79 -15.94 8.52 -6.77
N THR A 80 -16.39 9.30 -5.77
CA THR A 80 -15.71 9.46 -4.47
C THR A 80 -16.49 8.71 -3.39
N ILE A 81 -15.77 7.91 -2.62
CA ILE A 81 -16.26 7.21 -1.44
C ILE A 81 -15.45 7.71 -0.24
N ALA A 82 -16.12 8.21 0.78
CA ALA A 82 -15.48 8.70 1.99
C ALA A 82 -15.82 7.82 3.18
N GLY A 83 -14.85 7.56 4.05
CA GLY A 83 -15.04 6.76 5.25
C GLY A 83 -15.00 7.57 6.53
N ASP A 84 -15.96 7.35 7.43
CA ASP A 84 -15.91 7.82 8.82
C ASP A 84 -14.98 6.94 9.66
N ALA A 85 -14.56 7.42 10.82
CA ALA A 85 -13.53 6.79 11.66
C ALA A 85 -13.79 5.32 12.06
N ALA A 86 -15.05 4.88 12.12
CA ALA A 86 -15.41 3.50 12.48
C ALA A 86 -15.88 2.70 11.24
N SER A 87 -15.55 3.12 10.03
CA SER A 87 -16.01 2.51 8.81
C SER A 87 -14.90 1.76 8.07
N ALA A 88 -15.30 0.76 7.30
CA ALA A 88 -14.51 0.07 6.29
C ALA A 88 -15.46 -0.53 5.25
N LEU A 89 -14.96 -0.84 4.06
CA LEU A 89 -15.71 -1.58 3.05
C LEU A 89 -15.18 -3.01 2.99
N ILE A 90 -16.03 -3.97 3.37
CA ILE A 90 -15.67 -5.39 3.46
C ILE A 90 -16.43 -6.17 2.39
N VAL A 91 -15.70 -6.81 1.48
CA VAL A 91 -16.25 -7.66 0.42
C VAL A 91 -16.18 -9.10 0.86
N SER A 92 -17.29 -9.65 1.35
CA SER A 92 -17.37 -11.01 1.91
C SER A 92 -17.25 -12.10 0.83
N ARG A 93 -16.90 -13.32 1.22
CA ARG A 93 -16.88 -14.48 0.31
C ARG A 93 -18.21 -14.63 -0.43
N GLY A 94 -18.17 -14.67 -1.76
CA GLY A 94 -19.37 -14.78 -2.61
C GLY A 94 -19.90 -13.41 -3.09
N ALA A 95 -19.30 -12.32 -2.66
CA ALA A 95 -19.58 -10.99 -3.17
C ALA A 95 -18.41 -10.48 -4.05
N LYS A 96 -18.61 -9.35 -4.73
CA LYS A 96 -17.60 -8.68 -5.56
C LYS A 96 -17.67 -7.16 -5.43
N LEU A 97 -16.50 -6.53 -5.54
CA LEU A 97 -16.39 -5.09 -5.80
C LEU A 97 -15.85 -4.89 -7.22
N VAL A 98 -16.59 -4.15 -8.03
CA VAL A 98 -16.14 -3.73 -9.37
C VAL A 98 -15.92 -2.21 -9.37
N ALA A 99 -14.70 -1.79 -9.07
CA ALA A 99 -14.27 -0.41 -9.08
C ALA A 99 -13.30 -0.20 -10.25
N ALA A 100 -13.85 0.04 -11.44
CA ALA A 100 -13.12 0.21 -12.69
C ALA A 100 -13.13 1.68 -13.13
N GLY A 101 -12.22 2.49 -12.59
CA GLY A 101 -11.97 3.86 -12.99
C GLY A 101 -11.21 3.97 -14.32
N THR A 102 -10.83 5.19 -14.66
CA THR A 102 -9.94 5.52 -15.79
C THR A 102 -8.84 6.47 -15.33
N ALA A 103 -7.78 6.63 -16.12
CA ALA A 103 -6.71 7.57 -15.78
C ALA A 103 -7.23 9.02 -15.60
N SER A 104 -8.23 9.44 -16.38
CA SER A 104 -8.84 10.78 -16.27
C SER A 104 -9.96 10.87 -15.23
N GLU A 105 -10.53 9.75 -14.82
CA GLU A 105 -11.61 9.66 -13.84
C GLU A 105 -11.33 8.50 -12.86
N PRO A 106 -10.27 8.60 -12.02
CA PRO A 106 -9.99 7.58 -11.01
C PRO A 106 -11.12 7.52 -9.97
N ILE A 107 -11.36 6.35 -9.40
CA ILE A 107 -12.24 6.18 -8.26
C ILE A 107 -11.43 6.46 -7.00
N VAL A 108 -11.98 7.26 -6.08
CA VAL A 108 -11.27 7.68 -4.87
C VAL A 108 -11.99 7.21 -3.62
N PHE A 109 -11.32 6.38 -2.85
CA PHE A 109 -11.70 6.06 -1.47
C PHE A 109 -10.83 6.91 -0.54
N THR A 110 -11.45 7.71 0.32
CA THR A 110 -10.72 8.67 1.15
C THR A 110 -11.40 8.91 2.51
N SER A 111 -10.84 9.78 3.31
CA SER A 111 -11.40 10.23 4.59
C SER A 111 -12.63 11.11 4.40
N SER A 112 -13.64 10.97 5.27
CA SER A 112 -14.77 11.89 5.36
C SER A 112 -14.42 13.23 6.01
N LEU A 113 -13.24 13.34 6.64
CA LEU A 113 -12.77 14.59 7.22
C LEU A 113 -12.51 15.63 6.12
N PRO A 114 -12.69 16.91 6.43
CA PRO A 114 -12.32 17.99 5.53
C PRO A 114 -10.83 17.97 5.18
N ALA A 115 -10.47 18.45 3.99
CA ALA A 115 -9.07 18.70 3.65
C ALA A 115 -8.40 19.58 4.73
N GLY A 116 -7.16 19.29 5.07
CA GLY A 116 -6.44 19.91 6.16
C GLY A 116 -6.68 19.29 7.55
N GLN A 117 -7.51 18.24 7.64
CA GLN A 117 -7.80 17.50 8.88
C GLN A 117 -7.61 15.98 8.71
N ARG A 118 -7.21 15.54 7.51
CA ARG A 118 -7.00 14.12 7.17
C ARG A 118 -5.61 13.63 7.56
N GLY A 119 -5.43 12.33 7.54
CA GLY A 119 -4.12 11.71 7.73
C GLY A 119 -3.66 11.73 9.19
N SER A 120 -4.58 11.54 10.13
CA SER A 120 -4.23 11.36 11.54
C SER A 120 -3.32 10.13 11.70
N VAL A 121 -2.46 10.16 12.71
CA VAL A 121 -1.60 9.01 13.08
C VAL A 121 -2.39 7.79 13.58
N GLN A 122 -3.70 7.88 13.72
CA GLN A 122 -4.60 6.80 14.11
C GLN A 122 -5.44 6.29 12.95
N GLY A 123 -5.16 6.72 11.70
CA GLY A 123 -6.00 6.47 10.54
C GLY A 123 -7.34 7.20 10.61
N ASP A 124 -7.88 7.53 9.47
CA ASP A 124 -9.16 8.23 9.42
C ASP A 124 -10.34 7.27 9.23
N TRP A 125 -10.11 6.13 8.57
CA TRP A 125 -11.08 5.07 8.31
C TRP A 125 -10.37 3.72 8.08
N GLY A 126 -11.11 2.60 8.04
CA GLY A 126 -10.51 1.26 8.06
C GLY A 126 -9.87 0.79 6.76
N GLY A 127 -10.37 1.23 5.58
CA GLY A 127 -9.84 0.76 4.30
C GLY A 127 -10.72 -0.25 3.57
N LEU A 128 -10.12 -1.01 2.64
CA LEU A 128 -10.80 -2.01 1.82
C LEU A 128 -10.36 -3.41 2.23
N VAL A 129 -11.30 -4.29 2.57
CA VAL A 129 -11.05 -5.68 2.97
C VAL A 129 -11.75 -6.63 2.02
N PHE A 130 -11.00 -7.55 1.39
CA PHE A 130 -11.53 -8.57 0.48
C PHE A 130 -11.36 -9.95 1.10
N LEU A 131 -12.43 -10.75 1.08
CA LEU A 131 -12.47 -12.11 1.64
C LEU A 131 -12.74 -13.10 0.50
N GLY A 132 -11.69 -13.80 0.08
CA GLY A 132 -11.74 -14.75 -1.03
C GLY A 132 -11.83 -16.21 -0.59
N ARG A 133 -11.78 -17.11 -1.59
CA ARG A 133 -11.88 -18.57 -1.43
C ARG A 133 -10.65 -19.32 -1.95
N ALA A 134 -9.56 -18.61 -2.26
CA ALA A 134 -8.33 -19.27 -2.67
C ALA A 134 -7.65 -19.98 -1.50
N VAL A 135 -6.75 -20.90 -1.83
CA VAL A 135 -6.01 -21.68 -0.82
C VAL A 135 -5.08 -20.76 -0.02
N ILE A 136 -5.13 -20.93 1.29
CA ILE A 136 -4.21 -20.32 2.25
C ILE A 136 -3.51 -21.41 3.06
N ASN A 137 -2.40 -21.11 3.72
CA ASN A 137 -1.66 -22.12 4.48
C ASN A 137 -2.08 -22.24 5.95
N THR A 138 -3.03 -21.44 6.40
CA THR A 138 -3.61 -21.57 7.75
C THR A 138 -4.15 -22.97 7.99
N MET A 139 -3.89 -23.53 9.16
CA MET A 139 -4.40 -24.86 9.53
C MET A 139 -5.93 -24.91 9.39
N GLY A 140 -6.41 -25.92 8.65
CA GLY A 140 -7.83 -26.02 8.31
C GLY A 140 -8.23 -25.29 7.02
N GLY A 141 -7.34 -24.52 6.40
CA GLY A 141 -7.58 -23.86 5.13
C GLY A 141 -8.55 -22.67 5.20
N GLU A 142 -8.87 -22.20 6.40
CA GLU A 142 -9.74 -21.04 6.64
C GLU A 142 -9.12 -20.15 7.74
N GLY A 143 -9.14 -18.82 7.53
CA GLY A 143 -8.73 -17.79 8.48
C GLY A 143 -9.86 -16.84 8.82
N ASN A 144 -9.68 -16.05 9.87
CA ASN A 144 -10.48 -14.87 10.15
C ASN A 144 -9.70 -13.64 9.70
N ALA A 145 -10.38 -12.72 9.03
CA ALA A 145 -9.71 -11.48 8.60
C ALA A 145 -9.21 -10.71 9.81
N GLU A 146 -8.01 -10.23 9.71
CA GLU A 146 -7.37 -9.35 10.68
C GLU A 146 -8.24 -8.11 10.92
N GLY A 147 -8.14 -7.52 12.09
CA GLY A 147 -8.97 -6.39 12.49
C GLY A 147 -10.43 -6.72 12.74
N LEU A 148 -10.97 -7.82 12.24
CA LEU A 148 -12.40 -8.15 12.34
C LEU A 148 -12.68 -9.23 13.39
N VAL A 149 -13.83 -9.12 14.07
CA VAL A 149 -14.28 -10.11 15.05
C VAL A 149 -14.42 -11.48 14.41
N ASP A 150 -14.29 -12.55 15.20
CA ASP A 150 -14.52 -13.91 14.72
C ASP A 150 -16.01 -14.15 14.43
N ASP A 151 -16.36 -14.05 13.15
CA ASP A 151 -17.72 -14.19 12.61
C ASP A 151 -17.65 -14.91 11.26
N PRO A 152 -18.58 -15.79 10.92
CA PRO A 152 -18.60 -16.48 9.61
C PRO A 152 -18.50 -15.55 8.39
N LYS A 153 -19.01 -14.32 8.48
CA LYS A 153 -18.93 -13.31 7.40
C LYS A 153 -17.54 -12.74 7.21
N ASN A 154 -16.65 -12.88 8.20
CA ASN A 154 -15.28 -12.40 8.22
C ASN A 154 -14.24 -13.50 7.89
N LYS A 155 -14.71 -14.70 7.56
CA LYS A 155 -13.85 -15.82 7.18
C LYS A 155 -13.40 -15.73 5.74
N TYR A 156 -12.15 -16.15 5.49
CA TYR A 156 -11.56 -16.26 4.16
C TYR A 156 -10.80 -17.59 4.00
N GLY A 157 -10.38 -17.88 2.78
CA GLY A 157 -9.73 -19.14 2.45
C GLY A 157 -10.71 -20.17 1.88
N GLY A 158 -10.18 -21.25 1.35
CA GLY A 158 -10.92 -22.31 0.67
C GLY A 158 -10.03 -23.09 -0.29
N THR A 159 -10.54 -23.43 -1.47
CA THR A 159 -9.87 -24.31 -2.44
C THR A 159 -9.89 -23.77 -3.88
N ASP A 160 -10.35 -22.55 -4.08
CA ASP A 160 -10.52 -21.96 -5.43
C ASP A 160 -9.44 -20.92 -5.71
N ASP A 161 -8.28 -21.36 -6.19
CA ASP A 161 -7.17 -20.46 -6.56
C ASP A 161 -7.50 -19.54 -7.75
N ALA A 162 -8.60 -19.76 -8.47
CA ALA A 162 -9.09 -18.87 -9.52
C ALA A 162 -10.18 -17.90 -9.01
N TYR A 163 -10.46 -17.88 -7.70
CA TYR A 163 -11.50 -17.04 -7.13
C TYR A 163 -11.33 -15.57 -7.52
N ASP A 164 -12.44 -14.93 -7.88
CA ASP A 164 -12.52 -13.54 -8.28
C ASP A 164 -13.17 -12.69 -7.17
N CYS A 165 -12.34 -11.93 -6.44
CA CYS A 165 -12.78 -10.95 -5.43
C CYS A 165 -13.35 -9.67 -6.08
N GLY A 166 -13.14 -9.46 -7.39
CA GLY A 166 -13.59 -8.29 -8.14
C GLY A 166 -12.47 -7.55 -8.86
N THR A 167 -12.68 -6.27 -9.08
CA THR A 167 -11.77 -5.42 -9.87
C THR A 167 -11.47 -4.11 -9.13
N LEU A 168 -10.20 -3.80 -8.97
CA LEU A 168 -9.70 -2.45 -8.67
C LEU A 168 -8.84 -2.00 -9.85
N LYS A 169 -9.27 -0.95 -10.55
CA LYS A 169 -8.51 -0.37 -11.66
C LYS A 169 -8.66 1.15 -11.65
N TYR A 170 -7.52 1.86 -11.71
CA TYR A 170 -7.47 3.31 -11.50
C TYR A 170 -8.22 3.73 -10.23
N VAL A 171 -7.79 3.15 -9.12
CA VAL A 171 -8.37 3.37 -7.78
C VAL A 171 -7.32 4.00 -6.89
N ARG A 172 -7.72 5.01 -6.12
CA ARG A 172 -6.92 5.55 -5.02
C ARG A 172 -7.59 5.24 -3.69
N VAL A 173 -6.81 4.76 -2.71
CA VAL A 173 -7.20 4.58 -1.32
C VAL A 173 -6.31 5.47 -0.45
N GLU A 174 -6.91 6.42 0.24
CA GLU A 174 -6.20 7.48 0.94
C GLU A 174 -6.59 7.51 2.41
N PHE A 175 -5.60 7.68 3.33
CA PHE A 175 -5.78 7.89 4.78
C PHE A 175 -6.50 6.74 5.50
N ALA A 176 -6.35 5.52 5.02
CA ALA A 176 -6.96 4.31 5.57
C ALA A 176 -6.08 3.65 6.66
N GLY A 177 -6.44 2.44 7.10
CA GLY A 177 -5.63 1.62 8.01
C GLY A 177 -5.95 1.86 9.49
N ARG A 178 -7.14 2.39 9.82
CA ARG A 178 -7.49 2.68 11.22
C ARG A 178 -7.62 1.40 12.05
N PRO A 179 -6.96 1.32 13.23
CA PRO A 179 -7.20 0.25 14.19
C PRO A 179 -8.66 0.20 14.63
N LEU A 180 -9.28 -0.97 14.60
CA LEU A 180 -10.62 -1.20 15.14
C LEU A 180 -10.59 -1.44 16.64
N SER A 181 -9.46 -1.94 17.16
CA SER A 181 -9.15 -2.10 18.58
C SER A 181 -7.63 -2.13 18.78
N ALA A 182 -7.14 -2.14 20.01
CA ALA A 182 -5.70 -2.21 20.27
C ALA A 182 -5.08 -3.50 19.68
N ASN A 183 -4.02 -3.38 18.91
CA ASN A 183 -3.31 -4.44 18.18
C ASN A 183 -4.24 -5.20 17.23
N ASN A 184 -5.07 -4.49 16.50
CA ASN A 184 -6.06 -5.08 15.59
C ASN A 184 -6.38 -4.05 14.51
N GLU A 185 -5.40 -3.80 13.70
CA GLU A 185 -5.35 -2.80 12.65
C GLU A 185 -6.08 -3.30 11.39
N LEU A 186 -6.41 -2.40 10.50
CA LEU A 186 -6.78 -2.66 9.13
C LEU A 186 -5.80 -1.94 8.21
N ASN A 187 -5.50 -2.54 7.09
CA ASN A 187 -4.59 -1.99 6.09
C ASN A 187 -5.29 -1.01 5.13
N GLY A 188 -4.52 -0.34 4.30
CA GLY A 188 -5.09 0.39 3.17
C GLY A 188 -5.97 -0.51 2.32
N ILE A 189 -5.42 -1.64 1.88
CA ILE A 189 -6.12 -2.72 1.18
C ILE A 189 -5.66 -4.06 1.74
N THR A 190 -6.59 -4.88 2.23
CA THR A 190 -6.32 -6.24 2.67
C THR A 190 -6.92 -7.26 1.69
N LEU A 191 -6.08 -8.15 1.13
CA LEU A 191 -6.47 -9.18 0.16
C LEU A 191 -6.38 -10.57 0.79
N ASN A 192 -7.45 -11.00 1.45
CA ASN A 192 -7.50 -12.28 2.14
C ASN A 192 -7.95 -13.40 1.20
N GLY A 193 -7.06 -14.32 0.83
CA GLY A 193 -7.38 -15.49 -0.01
C GLY A 193 -8.04 -15.13 -1.35
N CYS A 194 -7.71 -13.99 -1.94
CA CYS A 194 -8.14 -13.64 -3.29
C CYS A 194 -7.37 -14.48 -4.32
N GLY A 195 -8.08 -14.95 -5.34
CA GLY A 195 -7.53 -15.80 -6.38
C GLY A 195 -7.12 -15.05 -7.65
N SER A 196 -6.57 -15.78 -8.61
CA SER A 196 -6.04 -15.24 -9.87
C SER A 196 -7.10 -14.64 -10.81
N GLY A 197 -8.39 -14.84 -10.54
CA GLY A 197 -9.49 -14.16 -11.24
C GLY A 197 -9.67 -12.70 -10.86
N THR A 198 -9.09 -12.26 -9.73
CA THR A 198 -9.17 -10.88 -9.23
C THR A 198 -8.27 -9.96 -10.07
N THR A 199 -8.78 -8.79 -10.41
CA THR A 199 -8.03 -7.76 -11.15
C THR A 199 -7.60 -6.62 -10.23
N ILE A 200 -6.29 -6.41 -10.09
CA ILE A 200 -5.69 -5.28 -9.36
C ILE A 200 -4.69 -4.59 -10.31
N ASP A 201 -5.06 -3.43 -10.84
CA ASP A 201 -4.24 -2.74 -11.85
C ASP A 201 -4.43 -1.22 -11.76
N PHE A 202 -3.34 -0.45 -11.74
CA PHE A 202 -3.34 0.99 -11.48
C PHE A 202 -4.03 1.34 -10.16
N VAL A 203 -3.46 0.87 -9.05
CA VAL A 203 -3.99 1.12 -7.70
C VAL A 203 -2.97 1.92 -6.89
N GLN A 204 -3.43 3.00 -6.27
CA GLN A 204 -2.65 3.78 -5.33
C GLN A 204 -3.21 3.61 -3.92
N VAL A 205 -2.30 3.37 -2.95
CA VAL A 205 -2.58 3.55 -1.51
C VAL A 205 -1.70 4.68 -1.00
N HIS A 206 -2.30 5.63 -0.29
CA HIS A 206 -1.60 6.81 0.17
C HIS A 206 -1.92 7.13 1.62
N ARG A 207 -0.85 7.20 2.47
CA ARG A 207 -0.91 7.54 3.90
C ARG A 207 -1.84 6.62 4.70
N GLY A 208 -1.67 5.32 4.54
CA GLY A 208 -2.22 4.30 5.46
C GLY A 208 -1.56 4.39 6.85
N VAL A 209 -2.24 3.93 7.90
CA VAL A 209 -1.68 3.90 9.27
C VAL A 209 -1.00 2.57 9.57
N ASP A 210 -1.48 1.53 8.98
CA ASP A 210 -0.86 0.22 8.94
C ASP A 210 -0.26 0.01 7.54
N ASP A 211 -0.28 -1.19 7.01
CA ASP A 211 0.26 -1.48 5.69
C ASP A 211 -0.48 -0.77 4.56
N GLY A 212 0.25 -0.56 3.47
CA GLY A 212 -0.38 -0.10 2.24
C GLY A 212 -1.27 -1.17 1.65
N ILE A 213 -0.69 -2.31 1.29
CA ILE A 213 -1.41 -3.48 0.78
C ILE A 213 -0.85 -4.72 1.47
N GLU A 214 -1.74 -5.50 2.09
CA GLU A 214 -1.38 -6.77 2.71
C GLU A 214 -2.15 -7.94 2.10
N LEU A 215 -1.46 -9.09 1.93
CA LEU A 215 -1.97 -10.29 1.29
C LEU A 215 -1.89 -11.50 2.23
N PHE A 216 -3.04 -12.01 2.63
CA PHE A 216 -3.14 -13.26 3.41
C PHE A 216 -3.44 -14.44 2.51
N GLY A 217 -2.41 -15.01 1.90
CA GLY A 217 -2.52 -16.18 1.02
C GLY A 217 -3.20 -15.92 -0.33
N GLY A 218 -3.58 -17.00 -1.01
CA GLY A 218 -4.20 -16.93 -2.33
C GLY A 218 -3.21 -16.75 -3.48
N THR A 219 -3.73 -16.34 -4.63
CA THR A 219 -2.99 -16.29 -5.90
C THR A 219 -3.28 -15.04 -6.73
N VAL A 220 -3.81 -13.99 -6.09
CA VAL A 220 -4.09 -12.73 -6.80
C VAL A 220 -2.82 -12.17 -7.43
N ASN A 221 -2.97 -11.64 -8.66
CA ASN A 221 -1.91 -10.97 -9.39
C ASN A 221 -2.18 -9.47 -9.46
N MET A 222 -1.11 -8.66 -9.36
CA MET A 222 -1.22 -7.21 -9.25
C MET A 222 -0.25 -6.49 -10.18
N LYS A 223 -0.70 -5.38 -10.79
CA LYS A 223 0.15 -4.50 -11.59
C LYS A 223 -0.05 -3.03 -11.27
N HIS A 224 0.96 -2.23 -11.57
CA HIS A 224 0.94 -0.76 -11.47
C HIS A 224 0.44 -0.28 -10.10
N LEU A 225 1.19 -0.66 -9.05
CA LEU A 225 0.90 -0.25 -7.69
C LEU A 225 1.75 0.94 -7.27
N VAL A 226 1.13 1.93 -6.64
CA VAL A 226 1.81 3.08 -6.03
C VAL A 226 1.40 3.16 -4.55
N ILE A 227 2.31 2.81 -3.66
CA ILE A 227 2.09 2.81 -2.22
C ILE A 227 2.98 3.88 -1.61
N THR A 228 2.41 4.84 -0.91
CA THR A 228 3.18 5.97 -0.39
C THR A 228 2.75 6.38 1.01
N GLY A 229 3.72 6.42 1.92
CA GLY A 229 3.52 6.94 3.27
C GLY A 229 2.62 6.09 4.16
N SER A 230 2.62 4.78 4.00
CA SER A 230 2.12 3.83 5.00
C SER A 230 2.92 3.99 6.29
N ASP A 231 2.30 3.76 7.45
CA ASP A 231 2.96 3.97 8.74
C ASP A 231 3.76 2.73 9.14
N ASP A 232 3.33 1.54 8.74
CA ASP A 232 4.08 0.31 8.85
C ASP A 232 4.68 -0.07 7.47
N ASP A 233 4.20 -1.04 6.76
CA ASP A 233 4.84 -1.55 5.57
C ASP A 233 4.22 -1.04 4.25
N GLY A 234 5.00 -1.08 3.19
CA GLY A 234 4.49 -0.77 1.85
C GLY A 234 3.63 -1.90 1.31
N LEU A 235 4.26 -3.03 1.07
CA LEU A 235 3.62 -4.27 0.62
C LEU A 235 3.99 -5.39 1.59
N ASP A 236 2.99 -6.03 2.19
CA ASP A 236 3.18 -7.22 3.02
C ASP A 236 2.49 -8.45 2.44
N TRP A 237 3.04 -9.63 2.74
CA TRP A 237 2.37 -10.90 2.45
C TRP A 237 2.65 -11.98 3.49
N ASP A 238 1.62 -12.73 3.78
CA ASP A 238 1.62 -13.87 4.70
C ASP A 238 0.71 -15.01 4.21
N LYS A 239 0.55 -16.04 5.00
CA LYS A 239 -0.42 -17.15 4.84
C LYS A 239 -0.42 -17.85 3.49
N GLY A 240 0.74 -17.88 2.80
CA GLY A 240 0.90 -18.65 1.58
C GLY A 240 0.46 -17.94 0.30
N TRP A 241 0.69 -16.64 0.18
CA TRP A 241 0.49 -15.94 -1.10
C TRP A 241 1.46 -16.44 -2.17
N ARG A 242 0.91 -16.78 -3.36
CA ARG A 242 1.64 -17.38 -4.49
C ARG A 242 1.32 -16.67 -5.81
N GLY A 243 0.93 -15.42 -5.73
CA GLY A 243 0.62 -14.60 -6.89
C GLY A 243 1.84 -13.97 -7.53
N LYS A 244 1.59 -13.00 -8.39
CA LYS A 244 2.59 -12.25 -9.15
C LYS A 244 2.35 -10.75 -8.98
N ALA A 245 3.44 -9.97 -9.00
CA ALA A 245 3.32 -8.52 -9.08
C ALA A 245 4.33 -7.94 -10.07
N GLN A 246 3.92 -6.87 -10.78
CA GLN A 246 4.82 -6.11 -11.66
C GLN A 246 4.51 -4.62 -11.60
N PHE A 247 5.56 -3.79 -11.67
CA PHE A 247 5.45 -2.34 -11.57
C PHE A 247 4.91 -1.88 -10.21
N VAL A 248 5.64 -2.22 -9.15
CA VAL A 248 5.29 -1.86 -7.77
C VAL A 248 6.20 -0.75 -7.28
N ILE A 249 5.62 0.30 -6.76
CA ILE A 249 6.31 1.40 -6.07
C ILE A 249 5.85 1.40 -4.62
N ALA A 250 6.81 1.32 -3.67
CA ALA A 250 6.56 1.61 -2.27
C ALA A 250 7.53 2.69 -1.81
N ALA A 251 7.01 3.82 -1.34
CA ALA A 251 7.82 4.96 -0.93
C ALA A 251 7.36 5.48 0.44
N GLN A 252 8.28 5.47 1.38
CA GLN A 252 8.07 6.02 2.71
C GLN A 252 8.11 7.55 2.68
N VAL A 253 7.50 8.17 3.68
CA VAL A 253 7.58 9.61 3.91
C VAL A 253 8.27 9.89 5.25
N PRO A 254 8.83 11.08 5.48
CA PRO A 254 9.46 11.41 6.75
C PRO A 254 8.56 11.12 7.96
N GLY A 255 9.08 10.34 8.91
CA GLY A 255 8.38 9.97 10.14
C GLY A 255 7.39 8.80 10.02
N ARG A 256 7.28 8.13 8.85
CA ARG A 256 6.39 6.98 8.61
C ARG A 256 7.08 5.88 7.82
N GLY A 257 6.69 4.64 8.10
CA GLY A 257 7.11 3.44 7.38
C GLY A 257 8.18 2.64 8.10
N ASN A 258 7.96 1.33 8.18
CA ASN A 258 8.90 0.32 8.69
C ASN A 258 9.63 -0.34 7.51
N HIS A 259 8.97 -1.18 6.72
CA HIS A 259 9.59 -1.82 5.55
C HIS A 259 9.01 -1.32 4.21
N GLY A 260 9.80 -1.41 3.15
CA GLY A 260 9.29 -1.29 1.78
C GLY A 260 8.49 -2.54 1.40
N ILE A 261 9.01 -3.70 1.78
CA ILE A 261 8.35 -5.02 1.70
C ILE A 261 8.62 -5.78 2.99
N GLU A 262 7.56 -6.28 3.64
CA GLU A 262 7.59 -7.36 4.61
C GLU A 262 7.10 -8.67 3.96
N ALA A 263 7.67 -9.82 4.34
CA ALA A 263 7.47 -11.07 3.61
C ALA A 263 7.49 -12.28 4.53
N ASP A 264 6.33 -12.86 4.77
CA ASP A 264 6.16 -14.01 5.65
C ASP A 264 5.57 -15.24 4.94
N ASN A 265 5.86 -16.42 5.48
CA ASN A 265 5.07 -17.61 5.21
C ASN A 265 4.01 -17.83 6.28
N ASP A 266 4.44 -17.95 7.52
CA ASP A 266 3.60 -17.95 8.72
C ASP A 266 4.48 -17.78 9.97
N ALA A 267 4.20 -16.75 10.75
CA ALA A 267 5.01 -16.39 11.93
C ALA A 267 4.95 -17.46 13.03
N THR A 268 3.91 -18.31 13.07
CA THR A 268 3.76 -19.35 14.09
C THR A 268 4.32 -20.70 13.67
N ASN A 269 4.31 -20.99 12.36
CA ASN A 269 4.85 -22.22 11.79
C ASN A 269 5.39 -21.97 10.39
N ALA A 270 6.65 -21.65 10.30
CA ALA A 270 7.35 -21.29 9.07
C ALA A 270 7.33 -22.37 7.95
N ASP A 271 6.87 -23.60 8.23
CA ASP A 271 6.82 -24.71 7.27
C ASP A 271 5.39 -25.03 6.78
N LEU A 272 4.41 -24.19 7.12
CA LEU A 272 3.06 -24.38 6.61
C LEU A 272 3.02 -24.32 5.07
N MET A 273 2.13 -25.13 4.52
CA MET A 273 1.94 -25.27 3.07
C MET A 273 0.50 -24.95 2.66
N PRO A 274 0.30 -24.34 1.49
CA PRO A 274 1.32 -23.92 0.51
C PRO A 274 2.16 -22.77 1.05
N ARG A 275 3.46 -22.80 0.80
CA ARG A 275 4.39 -21.74 1.20
C ARG A 275 4.14 -20.45 0.42
N SER A 276 4.27 -19.30 1.08
CA SER A 276 4.36 -18.02 0.38
C SER A 276 5.54 -18.05 -0.60
N ALA A 277 5.25 -17.85 -1.87
CA ALA A 277 6.23 -17.95 -2.95
C ALA A 277 5.84 -17.07 -4.15
N PRO A 278 5.67 -15.76 -3.97
CA PRO A 278 5.31 -14.87 -5.06
C PRO A 278 6.47 -14.66 -6.05
N VAL A 279 6.13 -14.14 -7.23
CA VAL A 279 7.10 -13.69 -8.22
C VAL A 279 6.87 -12.21 -8.53
N LEU A 280 7.87 -11.39 -8.22
CA LEU A 280 7.82 -9.95 -8.43
C LEU A 280 8.84 -9.51 -9.48
N TYR A 281 8.43 -8.60 -10.38
CA TYR A 281 9.31 -7.94 -11.34
C TYR A 281 9.10 -6.43 -11.31
N ASN A 282 10.17 -5.67 -11.55
CA ASN A 282 10.12 -4.23 -11.72
C ASN A 282 9.51 -3.51 -10.49
N VAL A 283 10.25 -3.53 -9.40
CA VAL A 283 9.84 -2.94 -8.11
C VAL A 283 10.75 -1.75 -7.78
N THR A 284 10.20 -0.68 -7.25
CA THR A 284 10.96 0.47 -6.70
C THR A 284 10.57 0.71 -5.25
N LEU A 285 11.53 0.54 -4.35
CA LEU A 285 11.39 0.79 -2.94
C LEU A 285 12.23 2.01 -2.56
N VAL A 286 11.58 3.00 -1.95
CA VAL A 286 12.22 4.26 -1.55
C VAL A 286 11.98 4.49 -0.06
N GLY A 287 13.06 4.45 0.71
CA GLY A 287 13.02 4.75 2.14
C GLY A 287 12.87 6.26 2.42
N ARG A 288 12.55 6.57 3.67
CA ARG A 288 12.50 7.95 4.14
C ARG A 288 13.92 8.51 4.30
N ASN A 289 14.05 9.83 4.20
CA ASN A 289 15.32 10.50 4.44
C ASN A 289 15.88 10.14 5.85
N PRO A 290 17.19 9.88 5.99
CA PRO A 290 17.83 9.36 7.22
C PRO A 290 17.59 10.15 8.50
N ASP A 291 17.14 11.39 8.43
CA ASP A 291 17.13 12.29 9.58
C ASP A 291 15.84 12.27 10.44
N MET A 292 14.86 11.40 10.13
CA MET A 292 13.59 11.38 10.86
C MET A 292 13.22 9.99 11.37
N ALA A 293 13.14 9.84 12.70
CA ALA A 293 12.62 8.64 13.33
C ALA A 293 11.11 8.50 13.06
N ALA A 294 10.65 7.28 12.74
CA ALA A 294 9.24 6.93 12.65
C ALA A 294 8.73 6.34 13.96
N SER A 295 7.42 6.32 14.14
CA SER A 295 6.74 5.65 15.25
C SER A 295 6.99 4.14 15.23
N GLU A 296 6.98 3.52 14.05
CA GLU A 296 7.08 2.06 13.84
C GLU A 296 8.52 1.54 13.69
N GLY A 297 9.52 2.32 14.03
CA GLY A 297 10.91 1.87 14.13
C GLY A 297 11.79 2.22 12.92
N PRO A 298 12.87 1.44 12.67
CA PRO A 298 13.84 1.76 11.64
C PRO A 298 13.28 1.47 10.23
N SER A 299 13.68 2.29 9.27
CA SER A 299 13.30 2.16 7.86
C SER A 299 14.18 1.13 7.16
N ARG A 300 13.56 0.08 6.62
CA ARG A 300 14.23 -1.04 5.92
C ARG A 300 13.64 -1.27 4.53
N GLY A 301 14.46 -1.78 3.62
CA GLY A 301 14.00 -2.03 2.25
C GLY A 301 13.11 -3.25 2.14
N ILE A 302 13.66 -4.42 2.43
CA ILE A 302 13.00 -5.71 2.31
C ILE A 302 13.34 -6.55 3.54
N ILE A 303 12.33 -7.11 4.19
CA ILE A 303 12.52 -8.16 5.19
C ILE A 303 11.85 -9.45 4.72
N LEU A 304 12.61 -10.57 4.71
CA LEU A 304 12.19 -11.89 4.26
C LEU A 304 12.28 -12.84 5.45
N ARG A 305 11.14 -13.16 6.06
CA ARG A 305 11.11 -13.86 7.36
C ARG A 305 10.12 -15.04 7.39
N ALA A 306 9.99 -15.69 8.52
CA ALA A 306 9.02 -16.75 8.81
C ALA A 306 8.94 -17.86 7.72
N GLY A 307 10.06 -18.12 7.03
CA GLY A 307 10.15 -19.19 6.03
C GLY A 307 9.53 -18.86 4.68
N THR A 308 9.30 -17.59 4.34
CA THR A 308 8.85 -17.23 3.00
C THR A 308 9.80 -17.74 1.92
N ALA A 309 9.26 -18.10 0.79
CA ALA A 309 9.94 -18.20 -0.49
C ALA A 309 9.53 -17.03 -1.38
N GLY A 310 10.03 -16.97 -2.61
CA GLY A 310 9.66 -15.96 -3.59
C GLY A 310 10.85 -15.46 -4.39
N LEU A 311 10.58 -14.94 -5.57
CA LEU A 311 11.59 -14.45 -6.49
C LEU A 311 11.31 -12.97 -6.83
N LEU A 312 12.21 -12.10 -6.40
CA LEU A 312 12.14 -10.67 -6.67
C LEU A 312 13.21 -10.32 -7.72
N HIS A 313 12.77 -9.74 -8.82
CA HIS A 313 13.63 -9.37 -9.94
C HIS A 313 13.49 -7.89 -10.30
N ASN A 314 14.58 -7.28 -10.76
CA ASN A 314 14.57 -5.91 -11.26
C ASN A 314 14.09 -4.91 -10.19
N VAL A 315 14.63 -5.03 -8.97
CA VAL A 315 14.23 -4.18 -7.84
C VAL A 315 15.22 -3.02 -7.69
N VAL A 316 14.72 -1.82 -7.49
CA VAL A 316 15.49 -0.68 -6.95
C VAL A 316 15.15 -0.55 -5.47
N VAL A 317 16.17 -0.56 -4.61
CA VAL A 317 16.06 -0.34 -3.16
C VAL A 317 16.96 0.83 -2.79
N THR A 318 16.41 1.94 -2.31
CA THR A 318 17.18 3.15 -2.06
C THR A 318 16.66 3.99 -0.90
N ASN A 319 17.56 4.69 -0.22
CA ASN A 319 17.29 5.67 0.84
C ASN A 319 16.68 5.10 2.14
N PHE A 320 16.79 3.80 2.40
CA PHE A 320 16.41 3.23 3.69
C PHE A 320 17.47 3.53 4.75
N THR A 321 17.05 3.78 5.99
CA THR A 321 17.94 4.30 7.02
C THR A 321 18.64 3.23 7.85
N ASP A 322 18.12 2.00 7.86
CA ASP A 322 18.68 0.87 8.59
C ASP A 322 19.37 -0.13 7.65
N THR A 323 18.63 -0.77 6.75
CA THR A 323 19.20 -1.71 5.77
C THR A 323 18.35 -1.81 4.50
N GLY A 324 18.97 -2.29 3.41
CA GLY A 324 18.27 -2.57 2.15
C GLY A 324 17.63 -3.95 2.11
N LEU A 325 18.17 -4.94 2.81
CA LEU A 325 17.68 -6.32 2.83
C LEU A 325 17.97 -7.00 4.16
N ILE A 326 17.02 -7.79 4.64
CA ILE A 326 17.17 -8.73 5.75
C ILE A 326 16.61 -10.08 5.32
N VAL A 327 17.36 -11.17 5.55
CA VAL A 327 16.88 -12.56 5.49
C VAL A 327 16.80 -13.10 6.90
N ASN A 328 15.63 -13.05 7.49
CA ASN A 328 15.44 -13.34 8.90
C ASN A 328 15.02 -14.79 9.18
N GLY A 329 15.65 -15.36 10.19
CA GLY A 329 15.37 -16.71 10.68
C GLY A 329 15.92 -17.83 9.80
N ASN A 330 16.18 -18.99 10.41
CA ASN A 330 16.72 -20.15 9.69
C ASN A 330 15.80 -20.67 8.58
N PRO A 331 14.47 -20.72 8.72
CA PRO A 331 13.60 -21.18 7.64
C PRO A 331 13.72 -20.34 6.36
N SER A 332 13.81 -19.00 6.46
CA SER A 332 14.00 -18.13 5.28
C SER A 332 15.42 -18.28 4.69
N LYS A 333 16.45 -18.40 5.54
CA LYS A 333 17.82 -18.72 5.09
C LYS A 333 17.89 -20.04 4.32
N GLU A 334 17.14 -21.06 4.74
CA GLU A 334 17.03 -22.33 4.02
C GLU A 334 16.39 -22.14 2.63
N GLN A 335 15.29 -21.36 2.52
CA GLN A 335 14.67 -21.06 1.22
C GLN A 335 15.65 -20.31 0.29
N TRP A 336 16.44 -19.38 0.82
CA TRP A 336 17.51 -18.72 0.06
C TRP A 336 18.57 -19.70 -0.41
N SER A 337 19.05 -20.57 0.47
CA SER A 337 20.09 -21.57 0.17
C SER A 337 19.64 -22.56 -0.89
N MET A 338 18.34 -22.88 -0.94
CA MET A 338 17.75 -23.75 -1.98
C MET A 338 17.46 -23.01 -3.30
N GLY A 339 17.58 -21.67 -3.31
CA GLY A 339 17.24 -20.84 -4.47
C GLY A 339 15.73 -20.64 -4.66
N ALA A 340 14.91 -21.03 -3.70
CA ALA A 340 13.47 -20.78 -3.68
C ALA A 340 13.12 -19.34 -3.24
N LEU A 341 14.04 -18.67 -2.57
CA LEU A 341 13.99 -17.27 -2.19
C LEU A 341 15.20 -16.54 -2.79
N ALA A 342 14.99 -15.43 -3.49
CA ALA A 342 16.10 -14.66 -4.03
C ALA A 342 15.70 -13.25 -4.48
N VAL A 343 16.66 -12.31 -4.41
CA VAL A 343 16.59 -10.98 -5.03
C VAL A 343 17.65 -10.89 -6.11
N LYS A 344 17.25 -10.63 -7.36
CA LYS A 344 18.12 -10.73 -8.55
C LYS A 344 17.99 -9.53 -9.48
N ASN A 345 19.06 -9.26 -10.24
CA ASN A 345 19.10 -8.21 -11.26
C ASN A 345 18.67 -6.83 -10.72
N SER A 346 19.04 -6.54 -9.46
CA SER A 346 18.50 -5.42 -8.69
C SER A 346 19.59 -4.38 -8.39
N ILE A 347 19.16 -3.17 -8.03
CA ILE A 347 20.04 -2.07 -7.62
C ILE A 347 19.74 -1.71 -6.19
N PHE A 348 20.81 -1.64 -5.35
CA PHE A 348 20.75 -1.16 -3.98
C PHE A 348 21.64 0.08 -3.86
N PHE A 349 21.07 1.19 -3.37
CA PHE A 349 21.79 2.46 -3.31
C PHE A 349 21.36 3.31 -2.10
N GLN A 350 22.33 3.99 -1.46
CA GLN A 350 22.08 4.85 -0.29
C GLN A 350 21.30 4.17 0.86
N ASN A 351 21.44 2.87 1.01
CA ASN A 351 21.11 2.19 2.24
C ASN A 351 22.43 2.04 3.04
N PRO A 352 22.43 1.97 4.37
CA PRO A 352 23.69 1.88 5.12
C PRO A 352 24.58 0.74 4.63
N VAL A 353 25.89 1.00 4.58
CA VAL A 353 26.99 0.10 4.17
C VAL A 353 26.76 -0.62 2.81
N ASN A 354 27.33 -0.08 1.72
CA ASN A 354 27.32 -0.65 0.37
C ASN A 354 25.92 -1.03 -0.16
N GLY A 355 24.87 -0.37 0.33
CA GLY A 355 23.50 -0.60 -0.12
C GLY A 355 22.79 -1.80 0.54
N VAL A 356 23.53 -2.68 1.19
CA VAL A 356 23.01 -3.81 1.95
C VAL A 356 23.85 -3.96 3.22
N VAL A 357 23.21 -4.00 4.38
CA VAL A 357 23.90 -4.28 5.65
C VAL A 357 23.82 -5.76 5.93
N ASP A 358 24.95 -6.31 6.32
CA ASP A 358 25.02 -7.61 6.94
C ASP A 358 24.42 -7.48 8.36
N TYR A 359 23.21 -8.01 8.53
CA TYR A 359 22.40 -7.74 9.71
C TYR A 359 22.63 -8.80 10.79
N HIS A 360 23.54 -8.52 11.72
CA HIS A 360 23.83 -9.36 12.89
C HIS A 360 23.25 -8.79 14.19
N ALA A 361 22.16 -8.06 14.14
CA ALA A 361 21.60 -7.45 15.33
C ALA A 361 20.86 -8.45 16.23
N PRO A 362 20.86 -8.21 17.55
CA PRO A 362 19.96 -8.93 18.45
C PRO A 362 18.52 -8.62 18.10
N ALA A 363 17.62 -9.54 18.48
CA ALA A 363 16.19 -9.49 18.18
C ALA A 363 15.61 -8.07 17.98
N LEU A 364 14.98 -7.84 16.84
CA LEU A 364 14.25 -6.59 16.57
C LEU A 364 13.05 -6.48 17.48
N ALA A 365 12.65 -5.24 17.81
CA ALA A 365 11.53 -4.98 18.71
C ALA A 365 10.15 -5.38 18.11
N ASP A 366 10.07 -5.59 16.80
CA ASP A 366 8.91 -6.05 16.03
C ASP A 366 8.65 -7.56 16.08
N GLY A 367 9.20 -8.21 17.10
CA GLY A 367 8.71 -9.55 17.49
C GLY A 367 9.36 -10.73 16.83
N GLY A 368 10.55 -10.62 16.21
CA GLY A 368 11.01 -11.88 15.76
C GLY A 368 12.29 -12.07 15.01
N VAL A 369 13.11 -11.08 14.86
CA VAL A 369 14.39 -11.27 14.19
C VAL A 369 15.40 -11.88 15.18
N SER A 370 15.76 -13.13 14.98
CA SER A 370 16.97 -13.69 15.55
C SER A 370 18.07 -13.64 14.50
N ASP A 371 19.23 -13.14 14.87
CA ASP A 371 20.43 -13.28 14.07
C ASP A 371 20.62 -14.76 13.71
N ASN A 372 20.52 -15.09 12.44
CA ASN A 372 20.70 -16.44 11.90
C ASN A 372 22.09 -16.63 11.26
N MET A 373 22.98 -15.66 11.43
CA MET A 373 24.32 -15.63 10.82
C MET A 373 24.24 -15.77 9.27
N PHE A 374 23.22 -15.17 8.66
CA PHE A 374 23.14 -15.04 7.22
C PHE A 374 23.94 -13.81 6.80
N ASP A 375 24.82 -13.94 5.84
CA ASP A 375 25.64 -12.84 5.31
C ASP A 375 24.94 -12.27 4.07
N GLU A 376 24.03 -11.29 4.29
CA GLU A 376 23.26 -10.65 3.23
C GLU A 376 24.17 -9.99 2.20
N LEU A 377 25.24 -9.34 2.63
CA LEU A 377 26.16 -8.66 1.73
C LEU A 377 26.85 -9.65 0.78
N SER A 378 27.45 -10.71 1.32
CA SER A 378 28.08 -11.74 0.51
C SER A 378 27.07 -12.45 -0.40
N ALA A 379 25.87 -12.72 0.11
CA ALA A 379 24.80 -13.34 -0.67
C ALA A 379 24.40 -12.45 -1.85
N MET A 380 24.20 -11.15 -1.63
CA MET A 380 23.80 -10.19 -2.67
C MET A 380 24.91 -9.91 -3.69
N GLN A 381 26.16 -10.08 -3.33
CA GLN A 381 27.33 -9.97 -4.22
C GLN A 381 27.55 -11.21 -5.10
N ALA A 382 26.82 -12.30 -4.89
CA ALA A 382 26.97 -13.52 -5.69
C ALA A 382 26.74 -13.22 -7.18
N PRO A 383 27.70 -13.55 -8.09
CA PRO A 383 27.59 -13.21 -9.51
C PRO A 383 26.34 -13.79 -10.19
N SER A 384 25.81 -14.90 -9.67
CA SER A 384 24.59 -15.55 -10.18
C SER A 384 23.32 -14.75 -9.94
N LEU A 385 23.33 -13.78 -9.02
CA LEU A 385 22.19 -12.91 -8.74
C LEU A 385 22.22 -11.64 -9.62
N ASN A 386 23.37 -11.26 -10.17
CA ASN A 386 23.55 -10.10 -11.05
C ASN A 386 23.03 -8.78 -10.40
N ASN A 387 23.21 -8.62 -9.09
CA ASN A 387 22.83 -7.40 -8.39
C ASN A 387 23.93 -6.33 -8.51
N ARG A 388 23.54 -5.09 -8.44
CA ARG A 388 24.43 -3.91 -8.50
C ARG A 388 24.28 -3.14 -7.19
N LEU A 389 25.33 -3.20 -6.37
CA LEU A 389 25.36 -2.55 -5.06
C LEU A 389 26.07 -1.21 -5.16
N ASP A 390 25.60 -0.22 -4.43
CA ASP A 390 26.13 1.14 -4.37
C ASP A 390 26.16 1.86 -5.75
N ILE A 391 25.15 1.59 -6.57
CA ILE A 391 24.98 2.23 -7.89
C ILE A 391 23.73 3.12 -7.86
N ASP A 392 23.92 4.43 -8.09
CA ASP A 392 22.82 5.39 -8.12
C ASP A 392 21.82 5.07 -9.25
N PRO A 393 20.57 4.75 -8.94
CA PRO A 393 19.53 4.52 -9.94
C PRO A 393 19.07 5.81 -10.62
N LYS A 394 19.55 6.98 -10.19
CA LYS A 394 19.26 8.31 -10.74
C LYS A 394 17.76 8.55 -10.96
N LEU A 395 16.96 8.32 -9.94
CA LEU A 395 15.54 8.65 -9.97
C LEU A 395 15.34 10.17 -9.90
N VAL A 396 14.40 10.72 -10.67
CA VAL A 396 14.26 12.18 -10.86
C VAL A 396 13.93 12.90 -9.55
N ALA A 397 12.93 12.44 -8.80
CA ALA A 397 12.50 13.07 -7.55
C ALA A 397 11.73 12.07 -6.65
N ALA A 398 12.25 10.86 -6.48
CA ALA A 398 11.54 9.78 -5.76
C ALA A 398 11.29 10.07 -4.28
N THR A 399 12.09 10.94 -3.65
CA THR A 399 11.96 11.36 -2.25
C THR A 399 11.12 12.62 -2.05
N ASN A 400 10.56 13.20 -3.11
CA ASN A 400 9.64 14.34 -2.99
C ASN A 400 8.27 13.84 -2.55
N VAL A 401 7.86 14.15 -1.33
CA VAL A 401 6.64 13.59 -0.70
C VAL A 401 5.34 14.14 -1.27
N THR A 402 5.35 15.33 -1.87
CA THR A 402 4.15 16.00 -2.39
C THR A 402 3.99 15.88 -3.90
N ALA A 403 5.09 15.57 -4.60
CA ALA A 403 5.10 15.37 -6.05
C ALA A 403 6.24 14.40 -6.43
N PRO A 404 6.20 13.14 -6.00
CA PRO A 404 7.26 12.19 -6.30
C PRO A 404 7.31 11.87 -7.80
N VAL A 405 8.53 11.72 -8.32
CA VAL A 405 8.77 11.26 -9.70
C VAL A 405 9.73 10.08 -9.62
N PHE A 406 9.20 8.89 -9.80
CA PHE A 406 9.94 7.62 -9.68
C PHE A 406 10.65 7.23 -10.97
N LYS A 407 10.45 7.98 -12.04
CA LYS A 407 11.10 7.78 -13.33
C LYS A 407 12.61 8.01 -13.22
N PRO A 408 13.45 7.13 -13.80
CA PRO A 408 14.89 7.34 -13.90
C PRO A 408 15.24 8.42 -14.94
N LEU A 409 16.38 9.10 -14.74
CA LEU A 409 16.99 9.99 -15.74
C LEU A 409 17.42 9.19 -16.98
N ALA A 410 17.55 9.87 -18.13
CA ALA A 410 17.88 9.23 -19.41
C ALA A 410 19.25 8.50 -19.44
N ASP A 411 20.17 8.88 -18.57
CA ASP A 411 21.50 8.27 -18.39
C ASP A 411 21.55 7.30 -17.19
N SER A 412 20.40 6.94 -16.63
CA SER A 412 20.33 6.06 -15.48
C SER A 412 20.79 4.63 -15.80
N PRO A 413 21.61 4.01 -14.93
CA PRO A 413 21.95 2.60 -15.06
C PRO A 413 20.75 1.67 -14.83
N ALA A 414 19.64 2.18 -14.24
CA ALA A 414 18.41 1.39 -14.04
C ALA A 414 17.69 1.08 -15.36
N LEU A 415 17.91 1.85 -16.42
CA LEU A 415 17.28 1.61 -17.73
C LEU A 415 17.81 0.34 -18.44
N MET A 416 18.84 -0.31 -17.90
CA MET A 416 19.49 -1.47 -18.51
C MET A 416 19.84 -2.53 -17.45
N GLY A 417 20.01 -3.78 -17.91
CA GLY A 417 20.56 -4.87 -17.08
C GLY A 417 19.53 -5.56 -16.19
N GLY A 418 18.25 -5.27 -16.35
CA GLY A 418 17.20 -6.07 -15.75
C GLY A 418 17.03 -7.43 -16.45
N ALA A 419 16.50 -8.40 -15.72
CA ALA A 419 16.07 -9.67 -16.28
C ALA A 419 14.83 -9.49 -17.16
N THR A 420 14.71 -10.28 -18.21
CA THR A 420 13.48 -10.34 -19.02
C THR A 420 12.38 -11.05 -18.22
N PRO A 421 11.25 -10.40 -17.96
CA PRO A 421 10.14 -11.07 -17.31
C PRO A 421 9.54 -12.19 -18.15
N PRO A 422 8.93 -13.23 -17.56
CA PRO A 422 8.33 -14.34 -18.29
C PRO A 422 7.22 -13.89 -19.27
N SER A 423 7.15 -14.53 -20.43
CA SER A 423 6.03 -14.37 -21.38
C SER A 423 4.90 -15.34 -21.04
N ASP A 424 4.27 -15.16 -19.89
CA ASP A 424 3.25 -16.06 -19.33
C ASP A 424 1.81 -15.50 -19.40
N GLY A 425 1.64 -14.37 -20.10
CA GLY A 425 0.37 -13.69 -20.25
C GLY A 425 0.06 -12.68 -19.14
N PHE A 426 0.83 -12.68 -18.02
CA PHE A 426 0.70 -11.69 -16.97
C PHE A 426 1.80 -10.62 -17.07
N PHE A 427 3.08 -10.99 -17.07
CA PHE A 427 4.17 -10.03 -17.10
C PHE A 427 4.30 -9.34 -18.46
N ASP A 428 4.64 -8.06 -18.43
CA ASP A 428 5.18 -7.37 -19.60
C ASP A 428 6.65 -7.77 -19.79
N SER A 429 6.88 -8.70 -20.72
CA SER A 429 8.21 -9.21 -21.01
C SER A 429 9.15 -8.19 -21.69
N SER A 430 8.64 -7.04 -22.12
CA SER A 430 9.46 -5.95 -22.68
C SER A 430 10.12 -5.09 -21.59
N ALA A 431 9.67 -5.18 -20.33
CA ALA A 431 10.16 -4.40 -19.20
C ALA A 431 11.50 -4.95 -18.66
N THR A 432 12.57 -4.83 -19.43
CA THR A 432 13.92 -5.32 -19.10
C THR A 432 14.78 -4.30 -18.35
N PHE A 433 14.18 -3.24 -17.83
CA PHE A 433 14.80 -2.25 -16.94
C PHE A 433 14.65 -2.67 -15.47
N VAL A 434 15.39 -2.01 -14.59
CA VAL A 434 15.33 -2.23 -13.13
C VAL A 434 14.51 -1.13 -12.48
N GLY A 435 13.64 -1.50 -11.54
CA GLY A 435 12.68 -0.58 -10.93
C GLY A 435 11.31 -0.61 -11.61
N ALA A 436 10.35 0.08 -11.00
CA ALA A 436 8.94 0.05 -11.42
C ALA A 436 8.63 0.93 -12.63
N VAL A 437 9.47 1.92 -12.92
CA VAL A 437 9.25 2.89 -13.99
C VAL A 437 10.43 2.85 -14.96
N GLY A 438 10.14 2.73 -16.24
CA GLY A 438 11.12 2.81 -17.33
C GLY A 438 11.20 4.23 -17.92
N THR A 439 11.21 4.31 -19.24
CA THR A 439 11.19 5.60 -19.96
C THR A 439 9.84 6.30 -19.92
N ASP A 440 8.76 5.53 -19.80
CA ASP A 440 7.39 6.05 -19.73
C ASP A 440 6.91 6.04 -18.28
N ASP A 441 6.44 7.19 -17.82
CA ASP A 441 5.93 7.36 -16.45
C ASP A 441 4.43 7.06 -16.39
N TRP A 442 4.11 5.82 -16.10
CA TRP A 442 2.73 5.33 -15.98
C TRP A 442 2.01 5.86 -14.73
N THR A 443 2.70 6.50 -13.80
CA THR A 443 2.10 7.06 -12.58
C THR A 443 1.38 8.39 -12.85
N THR A 444 1.72 9.06 -13.94
CA THR A 444 1.21 10.40 -14.25
C THR A 444 -0.28 10.40 -14.60
N GLY A 445 -1.00 11.39 -14.07
CA GLY A 445 -2.37 11.75 -14.48
C GLY A 445 -3.48 11.09 -13.67
N TRP A 446 -3.18 10.06 -12.88
CA TRP A 446 -4.18 9.38 -12.04
C TRP A 446 -3.83 9.32 -10.56
N THR A 447 -2.56 9.42 -10.21
CA THR A 447 -2.09 9.46 -8.82
C THR A 447 -2.25 10.85 -8.21
N ALA A 448 -2.39 10.91 -6.88
CA ALA A 448 -2.38 12.14 -6.11
C ALA A 448 -1.67 11.92 -4.75
N TYR A 449 -1.10 12.97 -4.21
CA TYR A 449 -0.30 12.89 -2.97
C TYR A 449 -0.75 13.99 -1.98
N PRO A 450 -2.01 13.97 -1.51
CA PRO A 450 -2.49 14.95 -0.54
C PRO A 450 -1.79 14.77 0.80
N GLU A 451 -1.33 15.88 1.39
CA GLU A 451 -0.66 15.81 2.69
C GLU A 451 -1.65 15.60 3.85
N ASN A 452 -2.86 16.16 3.73
CA ASN A 452 -3.93 16.07 4.74
C ASN A 452 -5.30 16.51 4.15
#